data_4f47c017bef9db37e0729462880983fa
#
_entry.id   4f47c017bef9db37e0729462880983fa
#
_cell.length_a   1.000
_cell.length_b   1.000
_cell.length_c   1.000
_cell.angle_alpha   90.00
_cell.angle_beta   90.00
_cell.angle_gamma   90.00
#
_symmetry.space_group_name_H-M   'P 1'
#
loop_
_entity.id
_entity.type
_entity.pdbx_description
1 polymer ?
#
loop_
_entity_poly.entity_id
_entity_poly.type
_entity_poly.pdbx_seq_one_letter_code
_entity_poly.pdbx_strand_id
1 'polypeptide(L)'
;GDDWAVFDLPFARLGLLVGHDADFPEAGRVLAIRGCDVIACPAAVKGGFHLGHEGTAVAQPAPIPTGADPLHWHQFRVRGGENNCHFAFANVRDEAHCGLSGIFGPDTFLFPRQEAVVTGNRNLAAAEIDTGSHGGTYPTTALRRKDLVLMRLPQHYVPLVV
;
A
#
# COMPACT_ATOMS: atom_id res chain seq x y z
N GLY A 1 -11.09 -14.31 3.39
CA GLY A 1 -11.26 -15.00 2.09
C GLY A 1 -10.13 -15.99 1.88
N ASP A 2 -10.38 -17.00 1.09
CA ASP A 2 -9.42 -18.10 0.89
C ASP A 2 -8.51 -17.88 -0.32
N ASP A 3 -8.62 -16.73 -1.00
CA ASP A 3 -7.80 -16.39 -2.15
C ASP A 3 -7.50 -14.89 -2.25
N TRP A 4 -6.36 -14.58 -2.83
CA TRP A 4 -5.91 -13.23 -3.13
C TRP A 4 -6.34 -12.85 -4.55
N ALA A 5 -7.47 -12.18 -4.66
CA ALA A 5 -8.07 -11.86 -5.96
C ALA A 5 -7.28 -10.79 -6.71
N VAL A 6 -7.01 -11.05 -7.99
CA VAL A 6 -6.45 -10.10 -8.95
C VAL A 6 -7.37 -10.03 -10.17
N PHE A 7 -7.68 -8.82 -10.61
CA PHE A 7 -8.61 -8.54 -11.69
C PHE A 7 -7.90 -7.84 -12.84
N ASP A 8 -8.03 -8.39 -14.03
CA ASP A 8 -7.52 -7.77 -15.25
C ASP A 8 -8.50 -6.69 -15.73
N LEU A 9 -8.04 -5.44 -15.73
CA LEU A 9 -8.72 -4.31 -16.32
C LEU A 9 -8.01 -3.92 -17.63
N PRO A 10 -8.69 -3.20 -18.56
CA PRO A 10 -8.08 -2.83 -19.84
C PRO A 10 -6.79 -2.00 -19.71
N PHE A 11 -6.57 -1.37 -18.57
CA PHE A 11 -5.48 -0.43 -18.33
C PHE A 11 -4.58 -0.79 -17.12
N ALA A 12 -4.95 -1.78 -16.31
CA ALA A 12 -4.19 -2.19 -15.14
C ALA A 12 -4.65 -3.54 -14.62
N ARG A 13 -3.79 -4.22 -13.88
CA ARG A 13 -4.15 -5.38 -13.07
C ARG A 13 -4.35 -4.93 -11.61
N LEU A 14 -5.54 -5.14 -11.09
CA LEU A 14 -5.98 -4.70 -9.77
C LEU A 14 -5.95 -5.84 -8.77
N GLY A 15 -5.19 -5.69 -7.68
CA GLY A 15 -5.27 -6.56 -6.50
C GLY A 15 -6.17 -5.95 -5.42
N LEU A 16 -6.85 -6.77 -4.65
CA LEU A 16 -7.71 -6.33 -3.54
C LEU A 16 -7.21 -6.86 -2.20
N LEU A 17 -7.12 -5.97 -1.23
CA LEU A 17 -6.97 -6.25 0.19
C LEU A 17 -8.14 -5.60 0.94
N VAL A 18 -8.44 -6.03 2.16
CA VAL A 18 -9.48 -5.41 2.98
C VAL A 18 -8.94 -5.13 4.37
N GLY A 19 -8.92 -3.87 4.74
CA GLY A 19 -8.58 -3.43 6.09
C GLY A 19 -7.27 -4.02 6.61
N HIS A 20 -7.40 -4.91 7.57
CA HIS A 20 -6.27 -5.53 8.28
C HIS A 20 -5.34 -6.40 7.40
N ASP A 21 -5.79 -6.88 6.24
CA ASP A 21 -4.92 -7.62 5.31
C ASP A 21 -3.69 -6.80 4.92
N ALA A 22 -3.79 -5.47 4.90
CA ALA A 22 -2.71 -4.58 4.55
C ALA A 22 -1.57 -4.51 5.60
N ASP A 23 -1.82 -5.01 6.81
CA ASP A 23 -0.79 -5.06 7.86
C ASP A 23 0.24 -6.16 7.58
N PHE A 24 -0.15 -7.18 6.82
CA PHE A 24 0.72 -8.30 6.47
C PHE A 24 1.47 -8.05 5.16
N PRO A 25 2.82 -7.95 5.20
CA PRO A 25 3.61 -7.73 3.98
C PRO A 25 3.44 -8.85 2.96
N GLU A 26 3.18 -10.08 3.42
CA GLU A 26 2.96 -11.25 2.58
C GLU A 26 1.75 -11.09 1.67
N ALA A 27 0.68 -10.48 2.15
CA ALA A 27 -0.55 -10.25 1.39
C ALA A 27 -0.29 -9.39 0.15
N GLY A 28 0.36 -8.24 0.33
CA GLY A 28 0.78 -7.38 -0.77
C GLY A 28 1.77 -8.07 -1.71
N ARG A 29 2.68 -8.89 -1.16
CA ARG A 29 3.65 -9.64 -1.93
C ARG A 29 3.02 -10.69 -2.84
N VAL A 30 2.00 -11.41 -2.37
CA VAL A 30 1.27 -12.39 -3.20
C VAL A 30 0.60 -11.69 -4.37
N LEU A 31 -0.07 -10.56 -4.15
CA LEU A 31 -0.69 -9.79 -5.22
C LEU A 31 0.34 -9.28 -6.24
N ALA A 32 1.50 -8.81 -5.77
CA ALA A 32 2.58 -8.36 -6.64
C ALA A 32 3.14 -9.50 -7.51
N ILE A 33 3.31 -10.72 -6.94
CA ILE A 33 3.73 -11.92 -7.67
C ILE A 33 2.71 -12.30 -8.73
N ARG A 34 1.43 -12.13 -8.44
CA ARG A 34 0.34 -12.32 -9.41
C ARG A 34 0.27 -11.20 -10.46
N GLY A 35 1.18 -10.23 -10.41
CA GLY A 35 1.38 -9.20 -11.42
C GLY A 35 0.48 -7.98 -11.27
N CYS A 36 -0.09 -7.70 -10.10
CA CYS A 36 -0.92 -6.52 -9.94
C CYS A 36 -0.10 -5.23 -10.09
N ASP A 37 -0.73 -4.21 -10.64
CA ASP A 37 -0.18 -2.86 -10.81
C ASP A 37 -0.66 -1.92 -9.70
N VAL A 38 -1.88 -2.16 -9.23
CA VAL A 38 -2.54 -1.39 -8.19
C VAL A 38 -3.12 -2.33 -7.15
N ILE A 39 -2.86 -2.06 -5.89
CA ILE A 39 -3.52 -2.72 -4.76
C ILE A 39 -4.53 -1.75 -4.17
N ALA A 40 -5.81 -2.08 -4.22
CA ALA A 40 -6.86 -1.32 -3.56
C ALA A 40 -7.19 -1.95 -2.20
N CYS A 41 -7.26 -1.12 -1.17
CA CYS A 41 -7.52 -1.53 0.20
C CYS A 41 -8.60 -0.66 0.84
N PRO A 42 -9.89 -0.99 0.69
CA PRO A 42 -10.95 -0.40 1.49
C PRO A 42 -10.80 -0.82 2.96
N ALA A 43 -11.06 0.10 3.88
CA ALA A 43 -10.90 -0.14 5.30
C ALA A 43 -11.91 0.65 6.14
N ALA A 44 -12.11 0.19 7.37
CA ALA A 44 -12.87 0.87 8.42
C ALA A 44 -12.04 0.89 9.72
N VAL A 45 -10.86 1.51 9.64
CA VAL A 45 -9.94 1.62 10.78
C VAL A 45 -10.47 2.66 11.76
N LYS A 46 -10.79 2.23 12.96
CA LYS A 46 -11.33 3.05 14.03
C LYS A 46 -10.23 3.80 14.79
N GLY A 47 -10.53 5.02 15.22
CA GLY A 47 -9.63 5.81 16.05
C GLY A 47 -8.26 6.06 15.41
N GLY A 48 -7.21 5.98 16.21
CA GLY A 48 -5.83 6.01 15.75
C GLY A 48 -5.45 4.68 15.09
N PHE A 49 -4.53 4.74 14.13
CA PHE A 49 -4.00 3.54 13.49
C PHE A 49 -3.03 2.82 14.44
N HIS A 50 -3.13 1.51 14.51
CA HIS A 50 -2.29 0.65 15.34
C HIS A 50 -1.57 -0.38 14.48
N LEU A 51 -0.30 -0.64 14.77
CA LEU A 51 0.43 -1.78 14.24
C LEU A 51 0.38 -2.92 15.27
N GLY A 52 0.00 -4.10 14.83
CA GLY A 52 -0.05 -5.29 15.68
C GLY A 52 -1.39 -5.52 16.39
N HIS A 53 -1.41 -6.51 17.27
CA HIS A 53 -2.57 -6.90 18.05
C HIS A 53 -2.70 -6.10 19.34
N GLU A 54 -3.87 -6.17 19.97
CA GLU A 54 -4.09 -5.62 21.31
C GLU A 54 -3.02 -6.10 22.28
N GLY A 55 -2.46 -5.20 23.06
CA GLY A 55 -1.35 -5.48 23.98
C GLY A 55 0.05 -5.38 23.39
N THR A 56 0.19 -5.51 22.06
CA THR A 56 1.48 -5.33 21.35
C THR A 56 1.41 -4.21 20.31
N ALA A 57 0.24 -3.66 20.08
CA ALA A 57 0.01 -2.62 19.08
C ALA A 57 0.77 -1.34 19.40
N VAL A 58 1.39 -0.77 18.38
CA VAL A 58 1.98 0.57 18.44
C VAL A 58 0.94 1.58 18.02
N ALA A 59 0.42 2.34 19.00
CA ALA A 59 -0.57 3.36 18.74
C ALA A 59 0.07 4.59 18.11
N GLN A 60 -0.60 5.16 17.11
CA GLN A 60 -0.25 6.48 16.63
C GLN A 60 -0.65 7.52 17.67
N PRO A 61 0.24 8.46 18.06
CA PRO A 61 -0.11 9.54 18.95
C PRO A 61 -1.26 10.40 18.41
N ALA A 62 -2.16 10.82 19.28
CA ALA A 62 -3.21 11.77 18.92
C ALA A 62 -3.10 12.99 19.84
N PRO A 63 -3.16 14.22 19.28
CA PRO A 63 -3.25 14.54 17.86
C PRO A 63 -1.93 14.28 17.11
N ILE A 64 -2.04 14.02 15.81
CA ILE A 64 -0.85 13.93 14.94
C ILE A 64 -0.17 15.30 14.92
N PRO A 65 1.14 15.40 15.19
CA PRO A 65 1.85 16.68 15.15
C PRO A 65 1.71 17.36 13.78
N THR A 66 1.59 18.69 13.78
CA THR A 66 1.52 19.45 12.53
C THR A 66 2.72 19.16 11.65
N GLY A 67 2.46 18.76 10.39
CA GLY A 67 3.51 18.43 9.43
C GLY A 67 4.02 16.98 9.52
N ALA A 68 3.56 16.20 10.50
CA ALA A 68 3.86 14.77 10.54
C ALA A 68 2.85 13.96 9.73
N ASP A 69 3.34 12.92 9.07
CA ASP A 69 2.50 11.98 8.36
C ASP A 69 1.89 10.95 9.34
N PRO A 70 0.66 10.48 9.09
CA PRO A 70 0.10 9.36 9.83
C PRO A 70 0.94 8.10 9.69
N LEU A 71 1.01 7.29 10.74
CA LEU A 71 1.80 6.05 10.77
C LEU A 71 1.51 5.12 9.58
N HIS A 72 0.24 4.93 9.25
CA HIS A 72 -0.18 4.04 8.16
C HIS A 72 0.22 4.55 6.75
N TRP A 73 0.44 5.86 6.56
CA TRP A 73 0.99 6.35 5.29
C TRP A 73 2.41 5.85 5.06
N HIS A 74 3.23 5.79 6.12
CA HIS A 74 4.58 5.21 6.02
C HIS A 74 4.49 3.72 5.66
N GLN A 75 3.59 2.98 6.30
CA GLN A 75 3.37 1.57 6.00
C GLN A 75 2.96 1.37 4.53
N PHE A 76 1.99 2.13 4.04
CA PHE A 76 1.50 1.95 2.66
C PHE A 76 2.49 2.43 1.60
N ARG A 77 3.31 3.42 1.90
CA ARG A 77 4.48 3.76 1.05
C ARG A 77 5.44 2.58 0.94
N VAL A 78 5.73 1.92 2.07
CA VAL A 78 6.58 0.73 2.07
C VAL A 78 5.92 -0.39 1.26
N ARG A 79 4.61 -0.64 1.46
CA ARG A 79 3.87 -1.65 0.67
C ARG A 79 3.93 -1.37 -0.83
N GLY A 80 3.77 -0.11 -1.23
CA GLY A 80 3.92 0.29 -2.64
C GLY A 80 5.33 0.02 -3.15
N GLY A 81 6.34 0.51 -2.44
CA GLY A 81 7.75 0.41 -2.84
C GLY A 81 8.27 -1.02 -2.90
N GLU A 82 8.08 -1.80 -1.84
CA GLU A 82 8.59 -3.19 -1.75
C GLU A 82 7.94 -4.15 -2.75
N ASN A 83 6.73 -3.82 -3.23
CA ASN A 83 5.96 -4.62 -4.18
C ASN A 83 5.97 -4.05 -5.60
N ASN A 84 6.52 -2.86 -5.77
CA ASN A 84 6.53 -2.11 -7.02
C ASN A 84 5.12 -1.96 -7.63
N CYS A 85 4.16 -1.68 -6.79
CA CYS A 85 2.74 -1.46 -7.12
C CYS A 85 2.29 -0.11 -6.55
N HIS A 86 1.24 0.45 -7.12
CA HIS A 86 0.53 1.53 -6.45
C HIS A 86 -0.36 0.95 -5.35
N PHE A 87 -0.43 1.63 -4.22
CA PHE A 87 -1.26 1.23 -3.09
C PHE A 87 -2.32 2.29 -2.82
N ALA A 88 -3.59 1.94 -3.03
CA ALA A 88 -4.73 2.84 -2.83
C ALA A 88 -5.49 2.43 -1.56
N PHE A 89 -5.31 3.19 -0.49
CA PHE A 89 -5.99 2.99 0.78
C PHE A 89 -7.20 3.92 0.89
N ALA A 90 -8.39 3.35 1.08
CA ALA A 90 -9.64 4.09 1.24
C ALA A 90 -10.28 3.75 2.58
N ASN A 91 -10.19 4.65 3.54
CA ASN A 91 -10.75 4.46 4.87
C ASN A 91 -12.03 5.25 5.08
N VAL A 92 -12.95 4.70 5.85
CA VAL A 92 -14.12 5.44 6.34
C VAL A 92 -13.67 6.65 7.14
N ARG A 93 -14.38 7.76 6.97
CA ARG A 93 -14.16 8.98 7.74
C ARG A 93 -15.44 9.40 8.44
N ASP A 94 -15.46 9.25 9.74
CA ASP A 94 -16.51 9.72 10.64
C ASP A 94 -15.92 9.96 12.04
N GLU A 95 -16.76 10.10 13.06
CA GLU A 95 -16.34 10.31 14.45
C GLU A 95 -15.54 9.12 15.03
N ALA A 96 -15.76 7.90 14.52
CA ALA A 96 -15.12 6.69 15.01
C ALA A 96 -13.90 6.27 14.19
N HIS A 97 -13.79 6.71 12.94
CA HIS A 97 -12.77 6.24 11.99
C HIS A 97 -11.81 7.37 11.59
N CYS A 98 -10.55 7.03 11.46
CA CYS A 98 -9.50 8.04 11.26
C CYS A 98 -9.50 8.69 9.86
N GLY A 99 -10.18 8.11 8.87
CA GLY A 99 -10.09 8.60 7.49
C GLY A 99 -8.67 8.48 6.96
N LEU A 100 -8.07 9.63 6.58
CA LEU A 100 -6.67 9.73 6.15
C LEU A 100 -6.32 8.77 4.99
N SER A 101 -7.23 8.67 4.03
CA SER A 101 -7.04 7.88 2.81
C SER A 101 -5.93 8.42 1.94
N GLY A 102 -5.37 7.58 1.07
CA GLY A 102 -4.31 8.00 0.17
C GLY A 102 -4.01 6.98 -0.93
N ILE A 103 -3.35 7.46 -1.98
CA ILE A 103 -2.80 6.67 -3.08
C ILE A 103 -1.29 6.87 -3.04
N PHE A 104 -0.54 5.79 -2.92
CA PHE A 104 0.90 5.79 -2.76
C PHE A 104 1.53 5.05 -3.94
N GLY A 105 2.48 5.70 -4.63
CA GLY A 105 3.18 5.09 -5.75
C GLY A 105 4.30 4.17 -5.32
N PRO A 106 4.86 3.37 -6.25
CA PRO A 106 5.98 2.49 -5.97
C PRO A 106 7.28 3.24 -5.69
N ASP A 107 7.36 4.49 -6.11
CA ASP A 107 8.55 5.32 -6.00
C ASP A 107 8.48 6.21 -4.75
N THR A 108 8.71 5.59 -3.61
CA THR A 108 8.53 6.24 -2.30
C THR A 108 9.72 7.07 -1.84
N PHE A 109 10.87 6.91 -2.51
CA PHE A 109 12.15 7.52 -2.09
C PHE A 109 12.46 8.84 -2.82
N LEU A 110 11.86 9.06 -3.97
CA LEU A 110 12.08 10.27 -4.76
C LEU A 110 11.14 11.39 -4.34
N PHE A 111 11.64 12.64 -4.41
CA PHE A 111 10.83 13.83 -4.22
C PHE A 111 10.71 14.60 -5.55
N PRO A 112 9.52 15.15 -5.86
CA PRO A 112 8.26 14.99 -5.12
C PRO A 112 7.75 13.56 -5.14
N ARG A 113 7.18 13.07 -4.04
CA ARG A 113 6.59 11.74 -3.96
C ARG A 113 5.40 11.62 -4.91
N GLN A 114 5.29 10.49 -5.57
CA GLN A 114 4.13 10.15 -6.42
C GLN A 114 2.97 9.65 -5.53
N GLU A 115 2.35 10.57 -4.83
CA GLU A 115 1.25 10.23 -3.93
C GLU A 115 0.16 11.30 -3.95
N ALA A 116 -1.06 10.88 -3.65
CA ALA A 116 -2.20 11.76 -3.41
C ALA A 116 -2.85 11.35 -2.09
N VAL A 117 -2.94 12.28 -1.15
CA VAL A 117 -3.44 12.01 0.20
C VAL A 117 -4.61 12.92 0.55
N VAL A 118 -5.54 12.38 1.34
CA VAL A 118 -6.66 13.12 1.88
C VAL A 118 -6.21 13.85 3.15
N THR A 119 -6.18 15.17 3.09
CA THR A 119 -5.81 16.02 4.22
C THR A 119 -6.89 17.06 4.53
N GLY A 120 -6.96 17.51 5.76
CA GLY A 120 -7.91 18.53 6.20
C GLY A 120 -9.37 18.11 5.96
N ASN A 121 -10.14 18.96 5.29
CA ASN A 121 -11.56 18.73 5.02
C ASN A 121 -11.84 18.04 3.67
N ARG A 122 -10.82 17.56 2.98
CA ARG A 122 -10.99 16.84 1.73
C ARG A 122 -11.52 15.43 2.00
N ASN A 123 -12.36 14.93 1.09
CA ASN A 123 -12.93 13.59 1.13
C ASN A 123 -12.52 12.73 -0.06
N LEU A 124 -11.72 13.27 -0.97
CA LEU A 124 -11.27 12.60 -2.17
C LEU A 124 -9.78 12.86 -2.41
N ALA A 125 -9.05 11.82 -2.75
CA ALA A 125 -7.73 11.89 -3.37
C ALA A 125 -7.82 11.28 -4.77
N ALA A 126 -7.14 11.87 -5.74
CA ALA A 126 -7.03 11.36 -7.09
C ALA A 126 -5.57 11.47 -7.55
N ALA A 127 -5.10 10.45 -8.26
CA ALA A 127 -3.77 10.42 -8.86
C ALA A 127 -3.86 9.84 -10.25
N GLU A 128 -3.04 10.34 -11.15
CA GLU A 128 -2.78 9.71 -12.44
C GLU A 128 -1.70 8.65 -12.24
N ILE A 129 -1.94 7.44 -12.75
CA ILE A 129 -1.08 6.29 -12.58
C ILE A 129 -0.67 5.78 -13.97
N ASP A 130 0.63 5.73 -14.23
CA ASP A 130 1.18 5.08 -15.42
C ASP A 130 1.49 3.60 -15.11
N THR A 131 0.62 2.71 -15.52
CA THR A 131 0.78 1.25 -15.37
C THR A 131 1.59 0.65 -16.51
N GLY A 132 1.69 1.30 -17.65
CA GLY A 132 2.44 0.81 -18.83
C GLY A 132 3.95 0.82 -18.64
N SER A 133 4.47 1.69 -17.80
CA SER A 133 5.91 1.85 -17.59
C SER A 133 6.53 0.77 -16.69
N HIS A 134 5.75 0.00 -15.94
CA HIS A 134 6.26 -1.01 -15.02
C HIS A 134 6.97 -2.20 -15.69
N GLY A 135 6.62 -2.50 -16.93
CA GLY A 135 7.26 -3.54 -17.74
C GLY A 135 8.35 -3.02 -18.68
N GLY A 136 8.52 -1.72 -18.80
CA GLY A 136 9.45 -1.09 -19.72
C GLY A 136 10.89 -1.07 -19.24
N THR A 137 11.79 -0.66 -20.12
CA THR A 137 13.17 -0.36 -19.72
C THR A 137 13.18 0.93 -18.94
N TYR A 138 13.49 0.84 -17.67
CA TYR A 138 13.51 1.97 -16.78
C TYR A 138 14.93 2.45 -16.55
N PRO A 139 15.23 3.71 -16.81
CA PRO A 139 16.58 4.21 -16.63
C PRO A 139 16.94 4.46 -15.16
N THR A 140 15.97 4.53 -14.26
CA THR A 140 16.20 5.16 -12.97
C THR A 140 16.14 4.23 -11.77
N THR A 141 15.21 3.30 -11.69
CA THR A 141 15.11 2.42 -10.51
C THR A 141 14.65 1.02 -10.87
N ALA A 142 15.21 0.01 -10.19
CA ALA A 142 14.78 -1.38 -10.25
C ALA A 142 13.33 -1.56 -9.76
N LEU A 143 12.91 -0.71 -8.84
CA LEU A 143 11.55 -0.74 -8.27
C LEU A 143 10.46 -0.65 -9.33
N ARG A 144 10.64 0.21 -10.32
CA ARG A 144 9.65 0.43 -11.37
C ARG A 144 9.47 -0.73 -12.34
N ARG A 145 10.41 -1.69 -12.34
CA ARG A 145 10.38 -2.88 -13.19
C ARG A 145 9.96 -4.14 -12.47
N LYS A 146 9.50 -4.04 -11.22
CA LYS A 146 9.20 -5.19 -10.36
C LYS A 146 10.41 -6.12 -10.11
N ASP A 147 11.62 -5.61 -10.26
CA ASP A 147 12.85 -6.38 -10.11
C ASP A 147 12.96 -6.97 -8.70
N LEU A 148 12.53 -6.25 -7.67
CA LEU A 148 12.53 -6.75 -6.29
C LEU A 148 11.70 -8.02 -6.12
N VAL A 149 10.61 -8.14 -6.88
CA VAL A 149 9.76 -9.34 -6.87
C VAL A 149 10.46 -10.50 -7.59
N LEU A 150 11.11 -10.22 -8.72
CA LEU A 150 11.78 -11.22 -9.55
C LEU A 150 13.08 -11.73 -8.92
N MET A 151 13.80 -10.88 -8.17
CA MET A 151 15.09 -11.21 -7.56
C MET A 151 14.94 -11.98 -6.23
N ARG A 152 13.76 -12.32 -5.81
CA ARG A 152 13.53 -13.09 -4.59
C ARG A 152 14.13 -14.50 -4.70
N LEU A 153 14.55 -15.02 -3.55
CA LEU A 153 15.06 -16.39 -3.39
C LEU A 153 14.07 -17.21 -2.53
N PRO A 154 12.91 -17.64 -3.10
CA PRO A 154 11.80 -18.23 -2.33
C PRO A 154 12.23 -19.44 -1.49
N GLN A 155 13.23 -20.20 -1.94
CA GLN A 155 13.76 -21.37 -1.24
C GLN A 155 14.33 -21.04 0.16
N HIS A 156 14.65 -19.78 0.43
CA HIS A 156 15.12 -19.31 1.72
C HIS A 156 14.02 -18.82 2.66
N TYR A 157 12.76 -18.78 2.19
CA TYR A 157 11.63 -18.27 2.96
C TYR A 157 10.69 -19.36 3.47
N VAL A 158 11.11 -20.62 3.39
CA VAL A 158 10.33 -21.76 3.91
C VAL A 158 9.86 -21.59 5.36
N PRO A 159 10.65 -21.00 6.29
CA PRO A 159 10.18 -20.77 7.65
C PRO A 159 8.96 -19.86 7.78
N LEU A 160 8.58 -19.11 6.74
CA LEU A 160 7.39 -18.25 6.75
C LEU A 160 6.09 -19.02 6.44
N VAL A 161 6.18 -20.28 6.03
CA VAL A 161 5.01 -21.10 5.64
C VAL A 161 4.77 -22.29 6.59
N VAL A 162 5.30 -22.20 7.80
CA VAL A 162 5.16 -23.23 8.84
C VAL A 162 4.03 -22.89 9.80
#